data_97e4b6432f341cc2efb5484791bee74e
#
_entry.id   97e4b6432f341cc2efb5484791bee74e
#
_cell.length_a   1.000
_cell.length_b   1.000
_cell.length_c   1.000
_cell.angle_alpha   90.00
_cell.angle_beta   90.00
_cell.angle_gamma   90.00
#
_symmetry.space_group_name_H-M   'P 1'
#
loop_
_entity.id
_entity.type
_entity.pdbx_description
1 polymer ?
#
loop_
_entity_poly.entity_id
_entity_poly.type
_entity_poly.pdbx_seq_one_letter_code
_entity_poly.pdbx_strand_id
1 'polypeptide(L)' 'MNILKYNSPSDFALSIEIEKNIADEAEARAGYYKLLKDYKSLLTSDELSKIEEIIAEELKHTIILENIIYRLNEIIPEE' A
#
# COMPACT_ATOMS: atom_id res chain seq x y z
N MET A 1 23.39 3.09 7.47
CA MET A 1 22.53 2.17 6.67
C MET A 1 22.09 0.99 7.53
N ASN A 2 20.89 0.49 7.32
CA ASN A 2 20.39 -0.68 8.04
C ASN A 2 20.32 -1.88 7.12
N ILE A 3 20.54 -3.07 7.70
CA ILE A 3 20.43 -4.33 6.98
C ILE A 3 19.11 -4.98 7.37
N LEU A 4 18.27 -5.31 6.39
CA LEU A 4 17.03 -6.03 6.62
C LEU A 4 17.32 -7.52 6.75
N LYS A 5 16.76 -8.13 7.79
CA LYS A 5 16.91 -9.56 8.03
C LYS A 5 15.57 -10.14 8.46
N TYR A 6 15.12 -11.17 7.75
CA TYR A 6 13.88 -11.87 8.08
C TYR A 6 14.13 -12.92 9.15
N ASN A 7 13.17 -13.10 10.04
CA ASN A 7 13.28 -14.03 11.16
C ASN A 7 13.30 -15.50 10.70
N SER A 8 12.68 -15.80 9.56
CA SER A 8 12.62 -17.16 9.01
C SER A 8 12.35 -17.13 7.51
N PRO A 9 12.59 -18.26 6.79
CA PRO A 9 12.20 -18.36 5.38
C PRO A 9 10.70 -18.15 5.14
N SER A 10 9.86 -18.57 6.08
CA SER A 10 8.40 -18.36 6.01
C SER A 10 8.06 -16.87 6.13
N ASP A 11 8.74 -16.14 7.00
CA ASP A 11 8.54 -14.69 7.15
C ASP A 11 8.98 -13.96 5.87
N PHE A 12 10.07 -14.41 5.25
CA PHE A 12 10.52 -13.86 3.98
C PHE A 12 9.48 -14.08 2.88
N ALA A 13 8.96 -15.30 2.75
CA ALA A 13 7.94 -15.63 1.76
C ALA A 13 6.66 -14.81 1.97
N LEU A 14 6.22 -14.67 3.22
CA LEU A 14 5.06 -13.85 3.57
C LEU A 14 5.28 -12.38 3.19
N SER A 15 6.46 -11.83 3.46
CA SER A 15 6.74 -10.45 3.13
C SER A 15 6.70 -10.19 1.62
N ILE A 16 7.15 -11.15 0.80
CA ILE A 16 7.04 -11.04 -0.66
C ILE A 16 5.58 -10.97 -1.10
N GLU A 17 4.72 -11.81 -0.53
CA GLU A 17 3.29 -11.78 -0.85
C GLU A 17 2.64 -10.46 -0.41
N ILE A 18 3.03 -9.94 0.75
CA ILE A 18 2.53 -8.66 1.24
C ILE A 18 2.99 -7.51 0.32
N GLU A 19 4.24 -7.53 -0.13
CA GLU A 19 4.75 -6.52 -1.07
C GLU A 19 3.99 -6.51 -2.38
N LYS A 20 3.58 -7.68 -2.88
CA LYS A 20 2.73 -7.77 -4.07
C LYS A 20 1.38 -7.09 -3.83
N ASN A 21 0.79 -7.31 -2.66
CA ASN A 21 -0.47 -6.67 -2.29
C ASN A 21 -0.32 -5.14 -2.17
N ILE A 22 0.80 -4.67 -1.62
CA ILE A 22 1.08 -3.23 -1.54
C ILE A 22 1.16 -2.64 -2.95
N ALA A 23 1.82 -3.32 -3.88
CA ALA A 23 1.92 -2.88 -5.27
C ALA A 23 0.53 -2.82 -5.93
N ASP A 24 -0.33 -3.82 -5.69
CA ASP A 24 -1.69 -3.85 -6.21
C ASP A 24 -2.53 -2.68 -5.65
N GLU A 25 -2.41 -2.38 -4.36
CA GLU A 25 -3.09 -1.23 -3.73
C GLU A 25 -2.62 0.09 -4.34
N ALA A 26 -1.33 0.24 -4.60
CA ALA A 26 -0.77 1.43 -5.24
C ALA A 26 -1.29 1.60 -6.67
N GLU A 27 -1.38 0.51 -7.42
CA GLU A 27 -1.93 0.51 -8.77
C GLU A 27 -3.42 0.88 -8.77
N ALA A 28 -4.19 0.35 -7.83
CA ALA A 28 -5.59 0.69 -7.65
C ALA A 28 -5.77 2.19 -7.36
N ARG A 29 -4.97 2.77 -6.47
CA ARG A 29 -5.00 4.20 -6.17
C ARG A 29 -4.70 5.04 -7.42
N ALA A 30 -3.69 4.64 -8.20
CA ALA A 30 -3.34 5.34 -9.44
C ALA A 30 -4.53 5.37 -10.42
N GLY A 31 -5.28 4.27 -10.51
CA GLY A 31 -6.49 4.19 -11.33
C GLY A 31 -7.57 5.16 -10.86
N TYR A 32 -7.81 5.25 -9.55
CA TYR A 32 -8.79 6.18 -8.99
C TYR A 32 -8.38 7.64 -9.17
N TYR A 33 -7.10 7.96 -9.00
CA TYR A 33 -6.59 9.32 -9.26
C TYR A 33 -6.80 9.71 -10.73
N LYS A 34 -6.61 8.76 -11.63
CA LYS A 34 -6.85 9.00 -13.05
C LYS A 34 -8.32 9.29 -13.34
N LEU A 35 -9.24 8.56 -12.70
CA LEU A 35 -10.68 8.84 -12.80
C LEU A 35 -11.00 10.26 -12.36
N LEU A 36 -10.46 10.68 -11.22
CA LEU A 36 -10.67 12.04 -10.71
C LEU A 36 -10.09 13.09 -11.64
N LYS A 37 -8.93 12.82 -12.22
CA LYS A 37 -8.27 13.79 -13.12
C LYS A 37 -8.99 13.91 -14.46
N ASP A 38 -9.29 12.78 -15.10
CA ASP A 38 -9.74 12.75 -16.48
C ASP A 38 -11.27 12.87 -16.62
N TYR A 39 -12.02 12.47 -15.61
CA TYR A 39 -13.49 12.34 -15.68
C TYR A 39 -14.24 13.13 -14.61
N LYS A 40 -13.58 14.02 -13.93
CA LYS A 40 -14.17 14.82 -12.84
C LYS A 40 -15.48 15.49 -13.25
N SER A 41 -15.53 16.05 -14.46
CA SER A 41 -16.69 16.77 -14.95
C SER A 41 -17.91 15.88 -15.23
N LEU A 42 -17.71 14.58 -15.32
CA LEU A 42 -18.77 13.59 -15.58
C LEU A 42 -19.29 12.94 -14.29
N LEU A 43 -18.68 13.24 -13.15
CA LEU A 43 -19.03 12.65 -11.85
C LEU A 43 -19.76 13.67 -10.99
N THR A 44 -20.71 13.18 -10.19
CA THR A 44 -21.40 14.03 -9.20
C THR A 44 -20.45 14.33 -8.02
N SER A 45 -20.77 15.36 -7.23
CA SER A 45 -20.01 15.67 -6.02
C SER A 45 -19.99 14.50 -5.04
N ASP A 46 -21.12 13.78 -4.92
CA ASP A 46 -21.22 12.61 -4.05
C ASP A 46 -20.31 11.46 -4.55
N GLU A 47 -20.29 11.22 -5.86
CA GLU A 47 -19.43 10.21 -6.47
C GLU A 47 -17.95 10.55 -6.29
N LEU A 48 -17.56 11.81 -6.49
CA LEU A 48 -16.20 12.28 -6.26
C LEU A 48 -15.77 12.04 -4.81
N SER A 49 -16.64 12.37 -3.86
CA SER A 49 -16.37 12.17 -2.44
C SER A 49 -16.19 10.68 -2.10
N LYS A 50 -17.00 9.81 -2.67
CA LYS A 50 -16.89 8.36 -2.47
C LYS A 50 -15.63 7.78 -3.06
N ILE A 51 -15.18 8.27 -4.21
CA ILE A 51 -13.90 7.85 -4.80
C ILE A 51 -12.74 8.27 -3.90
N GLU A 52 -12.79 9.48 -3.34
CA GLU A 52 -11.77 9.94 -2.39
C GLU A 52 -11.73 9.07 -1.13
N GLU A 53 -12.89 8.61 -0.64
CA GLU A 53 -12.97 7.67 0.48
C GLU A 53 -12.31 6.32 0.14
N ILE A 54 -12.51 5.81 -1.07
CA ILE A 54 -11.86 4.58 -1.53
C ILE A 54 -10.34 4.75 -1.53
N ILE A 55 -9.84 5.87 -2.03
CA ILE A 55 -8.41 6.17 -2.05
C ILE A 55 -7.85 6.19 -0.62
N ALA A 56 -8.55 6.81 0.32
CA ALA A 56 -8.14 6.86 1.71
C ALA A 56 -8.10 5.47 2.33
N GLU A 57 -9.07 4.61 2.04
CA GLU A 57 -9.09 3.22 2.52
C GLU A 57 -7.93 2.39 1.96
N GLU A 58 -7.64 2.54 0.65
CA GLU A 58 -6.50 1.87 0.02
C GLU A 58 -5.18 2.27 0.69
N LEU A 59 -5.04 3.54 1.06
CA LEU A 59 -3.85 4.04 1.75
C LEU A 59 -3.74 3.44 3.16
N LYS A 60 -4.84 3.31 3.89
CA LYS A 60 -4.86 2.64 5.20
C LYS A 60 -4.43 1.18 5.09
N HIS A 61 -4.89 0.47 4.06
CA HIS A 61 -4.49 -0.91 3.82
C HIS A 61 -2.97 -1.01 3.60
N THR A 62 -2.40 -0.11 2.83
CA THR A 62 -0.96 -0.07 2.59
C THR A 62 -0.19 0.11 3.90
N ILE A 63 -0.62 1.01 4.77
CA ILE A 63 0.03 1.26 6.07
C ILE A 63 -0.01 0.01 6.94
N ILE A 64 -1.15 -0.68 6.99
CA ILE A 64 -1.31 -1.93 7.75
C ILE A 64 -0.33 -2.98 7.22
N LEU A 65 -0.26 -3.14 5.90
CA LEU A 65 0.63 -4.13 5.26
C LEU A 65 2.10 -3.80 5.50
N GLU A 66 2.48 -2.54 5.41
CA GLU A 66 3.85 -2.09 5.70
C GLU A 66 4.24 -2.38 7.15
N ASN A 67 3.32 -2.17 8.09
CA ASN A 67 3.57 -2.47 9.51
C ASN A 67 3.80 -3.96 9.75
N ILE A 68 3.12 -4.82 9.00
CA ILE A 68 3.36 -6.27 9.07
C ILE A 68 4.76 -6.60 8.55
N ILE A 69 5.18 -5.98 7.45
CA ILE A 69 6.53 -6.18 6.92
C ILE A 69 7.59 -5.77 7.95
N TYR A 70 7.41 -4.63 8.62
CA TYR A 70 8.33 -4.19 9.67
C TYR A 70 8.42 -5.21 10.80
N ARG A 71 7.30 -5.81 11.20
CA ARG A 71 7.28 -6.85 12.24
C ARG A 71 8.02 -8.12 11.80
N LEU A 72 7.94 -8.48 10.52
CA LEU A 72 8.56 -9.70 9.98
C LEU A 72 10.08 -9.55 9.80
N ASN A 73 10.58 -8.35 9.82
CA ASN A 73 11.99 -8.04 9.61
C ASN A 73 12.70 -7.73 10.91
N GLU A 74 14.00 -7.97 10.90
CA GLU A 74 14.92 -7.43 11.88
C GLU A 74 15.81 -6.42 11.15
N ILE A 75 15.89 -5.19 11.68
CA ILE A 75 16.74 -4.15 11.12
C ILE A 75 18.00 -4.05 11.95
N ILE A 76 19.15 -4.33 11.32
CA ILE A 76 20.44 -4.30 11.98
C ILE A 76 21.13 -2.99 11.61
N PRO A 77 21.41 -2.10 12.60
CA PRO A 77 22.11 -0.85 12.32
C PRO A 77 23.54 -1.14 11.84
N GLU A 78 24.00 -0.36 10.89
CA GLU A 78 25.39 -0.37 10.44
C GLU A 78 26.24 0.40 11.44
N GLU A 79 27.29 -0.23 11.93
CA GLU A 79 28.20 0.38 12.89
C GLU A 79 29.27 1.26 12.24
#